data_e9180c5fe0a73ae3e2887e8eb84ca059
#
_entry.id   e9180c5fe0a73ae3e2887e8eb84ca059
#
_cell.length_a   1.000
_cell.length_b   1.000
_cell.length_c   1.000
_cell.angle_alpha   90.00
_cell.angle_beta   90.00
_cell.angle_gamma   90.00
#
_symmetry.space_group_name_H-M   'P 1'
#
loop_
_entity.id
_entity.type
_entity.pdbx_description
1 polymer ?
#
loop_
_entity_poly.entity_id
_entity_poly.type
_entity_poly.pdbx_seq_one_letter_code
_entity_poly.pdbx_strand_id
1 'polypeptide(L)'
;KLLRAMLLQVLYSVRSERQLMEQVQYNLLFRWFIGLAMDDNVWVASVFSKNRERLIRHDAVIEFFNEVLAIAGQNNWLSGEHFSVDGTLIQAWAGHKSFVRKDGDGGDGNGDGGDFRGKKRSNETHQSKTDPEARLYRKGNTGSELRYMGHTLSDNRHGLIANARVTQADGYAEREAAKAMVNDARQALSDPAIVITVGADKGY
;
A
#
# COMPACT_ATOMS: atom_id res chain seq x y z
N LYS A 1 -17.50 9.96 8.76
CA LYS A 1 -18.30 8.80 8.30
C LYS A 1 -17.54 7.99 7.22
N LEU A 2 -17.13 8.60 6.10
CA LEU A 2 -16.47 7.88 4.97
C LEU A 2 -15.17 7.15 5.37
N LEU A 3 -14.27 7.79 6.12
CA LEU A 3 -13.03 7.16 6.59
C LEU A 3 -13.33 5.92 7.45
N ARG A 4 -14.33 5.97 8.34
CA ARG A 4 -14.75 4.82 9.13
C ARG A 4 -15.28 3.68 8.24
N ALA A 5 -16.01 4.01 7.17
CA ALA A 5 -16.46 3.00 6.21
C ALA A 5 -15.29 2.35 5.45
N MET A 6 -14.25 3.12 5.09
CA MET A 6 -13.01 2.58 4.53
C MET A 6 -12.29 1.63 5.51
N LEU A 7 -12.24 1.98 6.79
CA LEU A 7 -11.66 1.10 7.81
C LEU A 7 -12.43 -0.22 7.94
N LEU A 8 -13.76 -0.19 7.91
CA LEU A 8 -14.56 -1.43 7.90
C LEU A 8 -14.26 -2.30 6.69
N GLN A 9 -14.08 -1.70 5.52
CA GLN A 9 -13.72 -2.44 4.30
C GLN A 9 -12.44 -3.24 4.48
N VAL A 10 -11.43 -2.63 5.09
CA VAL A 10 -10.13 -3.27 5.35
C VAL A 10 -10.26 -4.31 6.49
N LEU A 11 -10.79 -3.92 7.64
CA LEU A 11 -10.87 -4.76 8.84
C LEU A 11 -11.71 -6.03 8.64
N TYR A 12 -12.77 -5.95 7.84
CA TYR A 12 -13.64 -7.08 7.53
C TYR A 12 -13.36 -7.70 6.15
N SER A 13 -12.29 -7.30 5.50
CA SER A 13 -11.87 -7.83 4.17
C SER A 13 -13.00 -7.81 3.13
N VAL A 14 -13.80 -6.74 3.12
CA VAL A 14 -14.93 -6.61 2.19
C VAL A 14 -14.41 -6.31 0.79
N ARG A 15 -14.62 -7.23 -0.14
CA ARG A 15 -13.97 -7.25 -1.45
C ARG A 15 -14.36 -6.09 -2.38
N SER A 16 -15.57 -5.57 -2.25
CA SER A 16 -16.06 -4.51 -3.14
C SER A 16 -16.83 -3.44 -2.39
N GLU A 17 -16.80 -2.23 -2.91
CA GLU A 17 -17.56 -1.11 -2.37
C GLU A 17 -19.07 -1.33 -2.43
N ARG A 18 -19.56 -2.04 -3.46
CA ARG A 18 -20.96 -2.43 -3.56
C ARG A 18 -21.35 -3.32 -2.38
N GLN A 19 -20.56 -4.36 -2.11
CA GLN A 19 -20.78 -5.26 -1.00
C GLN A 19 -20.67 -4.54 0.37
N LEU A 20 -19.73 -3.59 0.48
CA LEU A 20 -19.65 -2.75 1.68
C LEU A 20 -20.94 -1.95 1.89
N MET A 21 -21.45 -1.30 0.85
CA MET A 21 -22.69 -0.51 0.94
C MET A 21 -23.90 -1.38 1.29
N GLU A 22 -24.00 -2.58 0.72
CA GLU A 22 -25.04 -3.55 1.09
C GLU A 22 -24.93 -3.92 2.58
N GLN A 23 -23.75 -4.29 3.06
CA GLN A 23 -23.56 -4.62 4.47
C GLN A 23 -23.89 -3.44 5.39
N VAL A 24 -23.47 -2.24 5.06
CA VAL A 24 -23.80 -1.04 5.83
C VAL A 24 -25.31 -0.80 5.87
N GLN A 25 -26.06 -1.22 4.86
CA GLN A 25 -27.51 -1.08 4.84
C GLN A 25 -28.21 -1.96 5.87
N TYR A 26 -27.72 -3.17 6.11
CA TYR A 26 -28.37 -4.17 6.97
C TYR A 26 -27.66 -4.38 8.31
N ASN A 27 -26.34 -4.12 8.38
CA ASN A 27 -25.56 -4.39 9.57
C ASN A 27 -25.58 -3.18 10.51
N LEU A 28 -26.30 -3.32 11.63
CA LEU A 28 -26.44 -2.27 12.63
C LEU A 28 -25.11 -1.89 13.29
N LEU A 29 -24.20 -2.85 13.48
CA LEU A 29 -22.87 -2.60 14.02
C LEU A 29 -22.05 -1.72 13.07
N PHE A 30 -22.13 -1.97 11.76
CA PHE A 30 -21.46 -1.15 10.75
C PHE A 30 -22.04 0.27 10.73
N ARG A 31 -23.38 0.39 10.77
CA ARG A 31 -24.03 1.70 10.83
C ARG A 31 -23.60 2.48 12.07
N TRP A 32 -23.65 1.84 13.22
CA TRP A 32 -23.20 2.45 14.48
C TRP A 32 -21.75 2.91 14.42
N PHE A 33 -20.84 2.06 13.96
CA PHE A 33 -19.41 2.40 13.85
C PHE A 33 -19.15 3.59 12.91
N ILE A 34 -19.85 3.64 11.78
CA ILE A 34 -19.77 4.74 10.83
C ILE A 34 -20.39 6.02 11.39
N GLY A 35 -21.35 5.90 12.28
CA GLY A 35 -22.17 6.99 12.82
C GLY A 35 -23.36 7.33 11.91
N LEU A 36 -24.00 6.30 11.36
CA LEU A 36 -25.27 6.40 10.63
C LEU A 36 -26.43 6.04 11.54
N ALA A 37 -27.48 6.86 11.56
CA ALA A 37 -28.73 6.54 12.20
C ALA A 37 -29.49 5.46 11.45
N MET A 38 -30.53 4.88 12.07
CA MET A 38 -31.31 3.78 11.47
C MET A 38 -32.00 4.19 10.17
N ASP A 39 -32.41 5.44 10.07
CA ASP A 39 -33.12 6.06 8.97
C ASP A 39 -32.19 6.80 7.98
N ASP A 40 -30.89 6.93 8.30
CA ASP A 40 -29.91 7.54 7.37
C ASP A 40 -29.78 6.72 6.09
N ASN A 41 -29.76 7.38 4.95
CA ASN A 41 -29.47 6.74 3.68
C ASN A 41 -28.00 6.32 3.58
N VAL A 42 -27.75 5.13 3.09
CA VAL A 42 -26.40 4.65 2.76
C VAL A 42 -26.01 5.16 1.36
N TRP A 43 -24.75 5.49 1.18
CA TRP A 43 -24.23 5.93 -0.12
C TRP A 43 -24.36 4.83 -1.18
N VAL A 44 -24.50 5.25 -2.43
CA VAL A 44 -24.28 4.32 -3.56
C VAL A 44 -22.79 4.11 -3.79
N ALA A 45 -22.39 2.94 -4.25
CA ALA A 45 -20.99 2.56 -4.39
C ALA A 45 -20.16 3.58 -5.21
N SER A 46 -20.72 4.12 -6.30
CA SER A 46 -20.02 5.10 -7.14
C SER A 46 -19.75 6.44 -6.43
N VAL A 47 -20.64 6.87 -5.54
CA VAL A 47 -20.43 8.06 -4.71
C VAL A 47 -19.37 7.79 -3.66
N PHE A 48 -19.38 6.60 -3.06
CA PHE A 48 -18.38 6.17 -2.11
C PHE A 48 -16.98 6.14 -2.74
N SER A 49 -16.83 5.53 -3.93
CA SER A 49 -15.57 5.47 -4.70
C SER A 49 -14.98 6.86 -4.96
N LYS A 50 -15.80 7.79 -5.49
CA LYS A 50 -15.35 9.16 -5.76
C LYS A 50 -14.88 9.89 -4.50
N ASN A 51 -15.58 9.72 -3.40
CA ASN A 51 -15.19 10.36 -2.14
C ASN A 51 -13.97 9.69 -1.51
N ARG A 52 -13.79 8.37 -1.67
CA ARG A 52 -12.56 7.67 -1.27
C ARG A 52 -11.34 8.24 -2.02
N GLU A 53 -11.43 8.40 -3.33
CA GLU A 53 -10.36 9.03 -4.12
C GLU A 53 -10.03 10.46 -3.65
N ARG A 54 -11.05 11.22 -3.28
CA ARG A 54 -10.84 12.57 -2.70
C ARG A 54 -10.12 12.50 -1.37
N LEU A 55 -10.48 11.60 -0.46
CA LEU A 55 -9.79 11.41 0.81
C LEU A 55 -8.33 11.02 0.61
N ILE A 56 -8.04 10.12 -0.33
CA ILE A 56 -6.67 9.72 -0.67
C ILE A 56 -5.89 10.91 -1.24
N ARG A 57 -6.47 11.66 -2.17
CA ARG A 57 -5.84 12.82 -2.81
C ARG A 57 -5.52 13.97 -1.83
N HIS A 58 -6.26 14.06 -0.74
CA HIS A 58 -6.06 15.06 0.31
C HIS A 58 -5.35 14.49 1.54
N ASP A 59 -4.60 13.41 1.37
CA ASP A 59 -3.75 12.79 2.38
C ASP A 59 -4.45 12.39 3.69
N ALA A 60 -5.81 12.31 3.68
CA ALA A 60 -6.59 12.02 4.88
C ALA A 60 -6.25 10.66 5.53
N VAL A 61 -5.77 9.70 4.73
CA VAL A 61 -5.31 8.39 5.23
C VAL A 61 -3.96 8.53 5.94
N ILE A 62 -3.06 9.36 5.40
CA ILE A 62 -1.74 9.64 5.99
C ILE A 62 -1.92 10.42 7.30
N GLU A 63 -2.76 11.46 7.30
CA GLU A 63 -3.10 12.21 8.52
C GLU A 63 -3.69 11.31 9.60
N PHE A 64 -4.61 10.42 9.22
CA PHE A 64 -5.18 9.44 10.15
C PHE A 64 -4.11 8.52 10.73
N PHE A 65 -3.18 8.03 9.91
CA PHE A 65 -2.08 7.17 10.37
C PHE A 65 -1.17 7.93 11.35
N ASN A 66 -0.81 9.17 11.03
CA ASN A 66 0.02 10.01 11.90
C ASN A 66 -0.66 10.30 13.24
N GLU A 67 -1.98 10.53 13.24
CA GLU A 67 -2.75 10.74 14.48
C GLU A 67 -2.76 9.47 15.36
N VAL A 68 -2.90 8.28 14.75
CA VAL A 68 -2.80 7.01 15.48
C VAL A 68 -1.40 6.84 16.10
N LEU A 69 -0.34 7.22 15.37
CA LEU A 69 1.03 7.18 15.91
C LEU A 69 1.23 8.18 17.05
N ALA A 70 0.65 9.38 16.94
CA ALA A 70 0.70 10.38 18.01
C ALA A 70 0.04 9.86 19.30
N ILE A 71 -1.14 9.23 19.18
CA ILE A 71 -1.84 8.59 20.30
C ILE A 71 -0.99 7.45 20.89
N ALA A 72 -0.37 6.61 20.06
CA ALA A 72 0.49 5.53 20.49
C ALA A 72 1.73 6.06 21.25
N GLY A 73 2.32 7.16 20.77
CA GLY A 73 3.43 7.83 21.46
C GLY A 73 3.03 8.40 22.83
N GLN A 74 1.89 9.09 22.92
CA GLN A 74 1.35 9.63 24.16
C GLN A 74 1.09 8.56 25.22
N ASN A 75 0.71 7.36 24.80
CA ASN A 75 0.47 6.21 25.69
C ASN A 75 1.71 5.36 25.93
N ASN A 76 2.89 5.76 25.46
CA ASN A 76 4.14 5.01 25.56
C ASN A 76 4.06 3.59 24.95
N TRP A 77 3.29 3.43 23.88
CA TRP A 77 3.18 2.15 23.15
C TRP A 77 4.29 1.96 22.11
N LEU A 78 5.03 3.02 21.81
CA LEU A 78 6.22 2.97 20.95
C LEU A 78 7.48 3.05 21.83
N SER A 79 8.51 2.24 21.50
CA SER A 79 9.80 2.29 22.17
C SER A 79 10.67 3.44 21.65
N GLY A 80 10.58 3.70 20.36
CA GLY A 80 11.49 4.61 19.67
C GLY A 80 12.94 4.10 19.52
N GLU A 81 13.24 2.90 20.02
CA GLU A 81 14.61 2.37 20.12
C GLU A 81 14.84 1.13 19.25
N HIS A 82 13.86 0.22 19.23
CA HIS A 82 14.00 -1.09 18.60
C HIS A 82 12.98 -1.28 17.50
N PHE A 83 13.43 -1.38 16.26
CA PHE A 83 12.58 -1.52 15.10
C PHE A 83 12.89 -2.78 14.30
N SER A 84 11.92 -3.26 13.54
CA SER A 84 12.09 -4.26 12.51
C SER A 84 11.59 -3.70 11.18
N VAL A 85 12.35 -3.97 10.12
CA VAL A 85 11.93 -3.64 8.75
C VAL A 85 11.53 -4.91 8.02
N ASP A 86 10.46 -4.81 7.24
CA ASP A 86 10.00 -5.90 6.38
C ASP A 86 9.46 -5.33 5.07
N GLY A 87 9.67 -6.08 3.99
CA GLY A 87 9.23 -5.76 2.64
C GLY A 87 8.33 -6.83 2.06
N THR A 88 7.20 -6.44 1.51
CA THR A 88 6.28 -7.32 0.83
C THR A 88 6.03 -6.89 -0.61
N LEU A 89 5.81 -7.87 -1.49
CA LEU A 89 5.44 -7.59 -2.88
C LEU A 89 3.94 -7.33 -2.97
N ILE A 90 3.58 -6.20 -3.57
CA ILE A 90 2.20 -5.81 -3.84
C ILE A 90 1.95 -5.99 -5.34
N GLN A 91 0.99 -6.83 -5.69
CA GLN A 91 0.62 -7.03 -7.09
C GLN A 91 -0.09 -5.79 -7.63
N ALA A 92 0.37 -5.27 -8.77
CA ALA A 92 -0.31 -4.18 -9.45
C ALA A 92 -1.63 -4.65 -10.07
N TRP A 93 -2.59 -3.76 -10.18
CA TRP A 93 -3.86 -4.02 -10.88
C TRP A 93 -3.69 -3.97 -12.41
N ALA A 94 -2.58 -4.48 -12.90
CA ALA A 94 -2.20 -4.47 -14.30
C ALA A 94 -1.70 -5.86 -14.71
N GLY A 95 -2.27 -6.42 -15.76
CA GLY A 95 -1.85 -7.70 -16.29
C GLY A 95 -0.71 -7.58 -17.30
N HIS A 96 -0.03 -8.70 -17.59
CA HIS A 96 1.05 -8.76 -18.57
C HIS A 96 0.69 -8.24 -19.98
N LYS A 97 -0.57 -8.32 -20.36
CA LYS A 97 -1.06 -7.80 -21.65
C LYS A 97 -0.94 -6.28 -21.77
N SER A 98 -0.94 -5.58 -20.64
CA SER A 98 -0.75 -4.13 -20.60
C SER A 98 0.72 -3.71 -20.74
N PHE A 99 1.67 -4.65 -20.60
CA PHE A 99 3.11 -4.40 -20.61
C PHE A 99 3.63 -4.35 -22.04
N VAL A 100 3.74 -3.15 -22.58
CA VAL A 100 4.04 -2.85 -23.99
C VAL A 100 5.31 -2.02 -24.12
N ARG A 101 5.89 -1.96 -25.32
CA ARG A 101 7.08 -1.15 -25.60
C ARG A 101 6.80 0.34 -25.37
N LYS A 102 7.79 1.04 -24.83
CA LYS A 102 7.75 2.50 -24.60
C LYS A 102 7.83 3.30 -25.91
N ASP A 103 8.50 2.76 -26.93
CA ASP A 103 8.83 3.46 -28.16
C ASP A 103 7.63 3.67 -29.11
N GLY A 104 6.45 3.22 -28.71
CA GLY A 104 5.22 3.48 -29.45
C GLY A 104 5.17 2.90 -30.87
N ASP A 105 6.15 2.08 -31.25
CA ASP A 105 6.13 1.38 -32.53
C ASP A 105 5.05 0.29 -32.50
N GLY A 106 3.87 0.72 -32.91
CA GLY A 106 2.62 -0.03 -32.93
C GLY A 106 2.60 -1.15 -33.99
N GLY A 107 3.69 -1.81 -34.18
CA GLY A 107 3.81 -2.94 -35.07
C GLY A 107 3.38 -4.26 -34.47
N ASP A 108 2.26 -4.33 -33.75
CA ASP A 108 1.56 -5.60 -33.53
C ASP A 108 0.10 -5.37 -33.14
N GLY A 109 -0.73 -5.15 -34.14
CA GLY A 109 -2.19 -5.11 -34.03
C GLY A 109 -2.81 -6.48 -33.74
N ASN A 110 -2.07 -7.45 -33.30
CA ASN A 110 -2.56 -8.72 -32.80
C ASN A 110 -2.03 -8.94 -31.40
N GLY A 111 -2.94 -8.93 -30.44
CA GLY A 111 -2.68 -9.14 -29.01
C GLY A 111 -2.03 -10.46 -28.66
N ASP A 112 -0.90 -10.75 -29.24
CA ASP A 112 -0.06 -11.87 -28.83
C ASP A 112 0.77 -11.45 -27.61
N GLY A 113 0.15 -11.63 -26.45
CA GLY A 113 0.78 -11.45 -25.14
C GLY A 113 1.90 -12.45 -24.88
N GLY A 114 2.40 -13.14 -25.86
CA GLY A 114 3.39 -14.15 -25.70
C GLY A 114 4.80 -13.64 -25.95
N ASP A 115 5.65 -13.81 -24.97
CA ASP A 115 7.10 -13.91 -25.13
C ASP A 115 7.45 -15.21 -25.90
N PHE A 116 6.61 -15.59 -26.85
CA PHE A 116 6.68 -16.85 -27.58
C PHE A 116 7.87 -16.92 -28.56
N ARG A 117 8.63 -15.83 -28.71
CA ARG A 117 9.77 -15.75 -29.63
C ARG A 117 11.09 -15.43 -28.93
N GLY A 118 11.20 -15.65 -27.62
CA GLY A 118 12.47 -15.47 -26.89
C GLY A 118 12.92 -14.01 -26.74
N LYS A 119 12.07 -13.01 -27.01
CA LYS A 119 12.40 -11.60 -26.76
C LYS A 119 12.14 -11.29 -25.29
N LYS A 120 13.20 -11.07 -24.55
CA LYS A 120 13.15 -10.71 -23.13
C LYS A 120 12.54 -9.31 -22.95
N ARG A 121 11.42 -9.22 -22.25
CA ARG A 121 10.82 -7.93 -21.88
C ARG A 121 11.49 -7.41 -20.62
N SER A 122 11.85 -6.13 -20.59
CA SER A 122 12.48 -5.48 -19.43
C SER A 122 11.78 -4.16 -19.10
N ASN A 123 11.92 -3.69 -17.87
CA ASN A 123 11.40 -2.40 -17.42
C ASN A 123 12.06 -1.20 -18.14
N GLU A 124 13.21 -1.40 -18.77
CA GLU A 124 13.88 -0.38 -19.57
C GLU A 124 13.14 -0.13 -20.89
N THR A 125 12.73 -1.19 -21.55
CA THR A 125 12.13 -1.16 -22.89
C THR A 125 10.61 -1.18 -22.89
N HIS A 126 9.97 -1.64 -21.81
CA HIS A 126 8.51 -1.81 -21.71
C HIS A 126 7.96 -1.12 -20.46
N GLN A 127 6.70 -0.76 -20.53
CA GLN A 127 5.92 -0.26 -19.39
C GLN A 127 4.45 -0.71 -19.51
N SER A 128 3.74 -0.74 -18.40
CA SER A 128 2.31 -1.01 -18.44
C SER A 128 1.54 0.23 -18.93
N LYS A 129 0.61 0.04 -19.86
CA LYS A 129 -0.33 1.08 -20.26
C LYS A 129 -1.40 1.37 -19.20
N THR A 130 -1.74 0.34 -18.40
CA THR A 130 -2.77 0.45 -17.36
C THR A 130 -2.20 1.10 -16.09
N ASP A 131 -0.96 0.77 -15.75
CA ASP A 131 -0.26 1.26 -14.57
C ASP A 131 1.22 1.49 -14.90
N PRO A 132 1.58 2.68 -15.39
CA PRO A 132 2.94 2.98 -15.88
C PRO A 132 4.02 2.93 -14.80
N GLU A 133 3.65 3.04 -13.51
CA GLU A 133 4.58 3.00 -12.40
C GLU A 133 4.90 1.58 -11.93
N ALA A 134 4.03 0.61 -12.24
CA ALA A 134 4.27 -0.79 -11.91
C ALA A 134 5.48 -1.34 -12.66
N ARG A 135 6.27 -2.16 -11.97
CA ARG A 135 7.48 -2.77 -12.53
C ARG A 135 7.34 -4.28 -12.64
N LEU A 136 7.84 -4.83 -13.75
CA LEU A 136 7.96 -6.26 -13.92
C LEU A 136 9.04 -6.75 -12.95
N TYR A 137 8.66 -7.51 -11.94
CA TYR A 137 9.55 -7.96 -10.88
C TYR A 137 9.29 -9.41 -10.50
N ARG A 138 10.37 -10.10 -10.11
CA ARG A 138 10.36 -11.48 -9.66
C ARG A 138 11.20 -11.64 -8.39
N LYS A 139 10.65 -12.22 -7.35
CA LYS A 139 11.38 -12.61 -6.13
C LYS A 139 11.51 -14.14 -6.11
N GLY A 140 12.74 -14.62 -6.06
CA GLY A 140 13.02 -16.05 -6.03
C GLY A 140 12.55 -16.81 -7.29
N ASN A 141 11.93 -17.97 -7.11
CA ASN A 141 11.44 -18.84 -8.18
C ASN A 141 9.99 -18.54 -8.61
N THR A 142 9.43 -17.41 -8.20
CA THR A 142 8.07 -17.03 -8.62
C THR A 142 8.04 -16.49 -10.05
N GLY A 143 6.86 -16.44 -10.66
CA GLY A 143 6.69 -15.80 -11.96
C GLY A 143 6.99 -14.29 -11.89
N SER A 144 7.43 -13.74 -13.01
CA SER A 144 7.62 -12.28 -13.15
C SER A 144 6.25 -11.63 -13.32
N GLU A 145 5.88 -10.68 -12.47
CA GLU A 145 4.60 -9.97 -12.50
C GLU A 145 4.81 -8.48 -12.32
N LEU A 146 3.81 -7.69 -12.73
CA LEU A 146 3.79 -6.25 -12.48
C LEU A 146 3.51 -6.01 -11.00
N ARG A 147 4.46 -5.39 -10.31
CA ARG A 147 4.44 -5.26 -8.84
C ARG A 147 4.97 -3.92 -8.37
N TYR A 148 4.59 -3.63 -7.15
CA TYR A 148 5.21 -2.66 -6.25
C TYR A 148 5.83 -3.39 -5.06
N MET A 149 6.62 -2.67 -4.29
CA MET A 149 7.08 -3.11 -2.97
C MET A 149 6.45 -2.25 -1.89
N GLY A 150 5.81 -2.90 -0.93
CA GLY A 150 5.38 -2.28 0.32
C GLY A 150 6.41 -2.53 1.40
N HIS A 151 6.76 -1.52 2.15
CA HIS A 151 7.74 -1.58 3.22
C HIS A 151 7.11 -1.10 4.51
N THR A 152 7.42 -1.77 5.61
CA THR A 152 6.97 -1.40 6.95
C THR A 152 8.16 -1.30 7.89
N LEU A 153 8.11 -0.31 8.78
CA LEU A 153 8.97 -0.19 9.94
C LEU A 153 8.09 -0.41 11.17
N SER A 154 8.32 -1.51 11.87
CA SER A 154 7.56 -1.88 13.08
C SER A 154 8.38 -1.58 14.31
N ASP A 155 7.78 -0.92 15.30
CA ASP A 155 8.35 -0.80 16.64
C ASP A 155 8.15 -2.12 17.40
N ASN A 156 9.23 -2.66 17.97
CA ASN A 156 9.22 -4.00 18.54
C ASN A 156 8.61 -4.10 19.94
N ARG A 157 8.26 -2.99 20.60
CA ARG A 157 7.63 -3.02 21.92
C ARG A 157 6.27 -3.71 21.88
N HIS A 158 5.41 -3.29 20.96
CA HIS A 158 4.07 -3.83 20.81
C HIS A 158 3.73 -4.23 19.36
N GLY A 159 4.71 -4.23 18.45
CA GLY A 159 4.54 -4.58 17.05
C GLY A 159 3.75 -3.55 16.24
N LEU A 160 3.70 -2.30 16.69
CA LEU A 160 3.01 -1.24 15.96
C LEU A 160 3.82 -0.79 14.74
N ILE A 161 3.14 -0.57 13.62
CA ILE A 161 3.78 0.00 12.44
C ILE A 161 4.05 1.49 12.68
N ALA A 162 5.34 1.85 12.76
CA ALA A 162 5.79 3.23 12.96
C ALA A 162 5.96 4.01 11.65
N ASN A 163 6.23 3.33 10.54
CA ASN A 163 6.31 3.93 9.21
C ASN A 163 5.93 2.91 8.15
N ALA A 164 5.34 3.35 7.05
CA ALA A 164 5.01 2.52 5.91
C ALA A 164 5.27 3.29 4.60
N ARG A 165 5.84 2.62 3.61
CA ARG A 165 6.13 3.18 2.29
C ARG A 165 5.80 2.19 1.19
N VAL A 166 5.47 2.72 0.02
CA VAL A 166 5.33 1.93 -1.21
C VAL A 166 6.33 2.48 -2.23
N THR A 167 7.06 1.57 -2.87
CA THR A 167 8.03 1.92 -3.91
C THR A 167 7.80 1.10 -5.17
N GLN A 168 8.42 1.51 -6.26
CA GLN A 168 8.53 0.64 -7.43
C GLN A 168 9.37 -0.59 -7.06
N ALA A 169 8.99 -1.75 -7.61
CA ALA A 169 9.71 -2.99 -7.32
C ALA A 169 11.03 -3.04 -8.09
N ASP A 170 12.15 -3.02 -7.37
CA ASP A 170 13.49 -3.24 -7.89
C ASP A 170 14.39 -3.97 -6.87
N GLY A 171 15.63 -4.25 -7.23
CA GLY A 171 16.57 -4.99 -6.37
C GLY A 171 17.15 -4.19 -5.20
N TYR A 172 16.93 -2.88 -5.14
CA TYR A 172 17.49 -1.97 -4.13
C TYR A 172 16.41 -1.33 -3.27
N ALA A 173 15.15 -1.40 -3.69
CA ALA A 173 14.02 -0.72 -3.07
C ALA A 173 13.87 -1.02 -1.57
N GLU A 174 14.10 -2.26 -1.15
CA GLU A 174 14.00 -2.66 0.26
C GLU A 174 15.01 -1.88 1.13
N ARG A 175 16.26 -1.82 0.71
CA ARG A 175 17.34 -1.13 1.46
C ARG A 175 17.15 0.38 1.51
N GLU A 176 16.78 0.98 0.39
CA GLU A 176 16.57 2.42 0.32
C GLU A 176 15.33 2.85 1.14
N ALA A 177 14.26 2.07 1.08
CA ALA A 177 13.07 2.31 1.89
C ALA A 177 13.37 2.14 3.38
N ALA A 178 14.08 1.07 3.77
CA ALA A 178 14.47 0.85 5.17
C ALA A 178 15.29 2.03 5.70
N LYS A 179 16.32 2.46 4.97
CA LYS A 179 17.16 3.59 5.32
C LYS A 179 16.35 4.89 5.48
N ALA A 180 15.44 5.15 4.57
CA ALA A 180 14.58 6.33 4.64
C ALA A 180 13.64 6.28 5.84
N MET A 181 12.96 5.14 6.10
CA MET A 181 12.06 4.98 7.24
C MET A 181 12.77 5.07 8.59
N VAL A 182 13.99 4.52 8.71
CA VAL A 182 14.81 4.64 9.92
C VAL A 182 15.26 6.09 10.14
N ASN A 183 15.60 6.81 9.08
CA ASN A 183 15.93 8.24 9.18
C ASN A 183 14.73 9.07 9.63
N ASP A 184 13.52 8.79 9.11
CA ASP A 184 12.30 9.45 9.56
C ASP A 184 12.04 9.17 11.05
N ALA A 185 12.17 7.90 11.47
CA ALA A 185 12.02 7.52 12.89
C ALA A 185 13.02 8.26 13.77
N ARG A 186 14.29 8.37 13.34
CA ARG A 186 15.32 9.12 14.06
C ARG A 186 14.98 10.61 14.18
N GLN A 187 14.46 11.22 13.13
CA GLN A 187 14.06 12.64 13.17
C GLN A 187 12.86 12.90 14.07
N ALA A 188 12.01 11.90 14.26
CA ALA A 188 10.84 11.99 15.15
C ALA A 188 11.21 11.87 16.64
N LEU A 189 12.44 11.40 16.97
CA LEU A 189 12.89 11.30 18.37
C LEU A 189 13.27 12.67 18.93
N SER A 190 12.80 12.92 20.15
CA SER A 190 13.13 14.16 20.89
C SER A 190 14.58 14.22 21.36
N ASP A 191 15.21 13.04 21.55
CA ASP A 191 16.59 12.92 22.03
C ASP A 191 17.47 12.26 20.95
N PRO A 192 18.41 13.00 20.33
CA PRO A 192 19.31 12.48 19.32
C PRO A 192 20.34 11.46 19.85
N ALA A 193 20.51 11.34 21.18
CA ALA A 193 21.41 10.39 21.81
C ALA A 193 20.84 8.97 21.86
N ILE A 194 19.56 8.78 21.60
CA ILE A 194 18.94 7.46 21.58
C ILE A 194 19.55 6.62 20.44
N VAL A 195 20.04 5.43 20.82
CA VAL A 195 20.56 4.46 19.84
C VAL A 195 19.42 3.63 19.27
N ILE A 196 19.16 3.79 17.98
CA ILE A 196 18.18 2.98 17.26
C ILE A 196 18.84 1.65 16.84
N THR A 197 18.19 0.55 17.16
CA THR A 197 18.53 -0.78 16.64
C THR A 197 17.50 -1.22 15.63
N VAL A 198 17.94 -1.84 14.54
CA VAL A 198 17.08 -2.28 13.45
C VAL A 198 17.31 -3.76 13.16
N GLY A 199 16.27 -4.55 13.31
CA GLY A 199 16.22 -5.92 12.82
C GLY A 199 15.77 -5.95 11.36
N ALA A 200 16.47 -6.71 10.53
CA ALA A 200 16.13 -6.94 9.14
C ALA A 200 16.34 -8.41 8.77
N ASP A 201 15.64 -8.88 7.76
CA ASP A 201 15.88 -10.22 7.21
C ASP A 201 17.26 -10.29 6.55
N LYS A 202 17.86 -11.48 6.49
CA LYS A 202 19.21 -11.72 5.94
C LYS A 202 19.37 -11.26 4.47
N GLY A 203 18.28 -11.05 3.78
CA GLY A 203 18.25 -10.58 2.39
C GLY A 203 18.36 -9.06 2.20
N TYR A 204 18.29 -8.28 3.30
CA TYR A 204 18.36 -6.81 3.28
C TYR A 204 19.77 -6.28 2.98
#